data_afc1c9c8f689f79e16ad52cfdfb1246f
#
_entry.id   afc1c9c8f689f79e16ad52cfdfb1246f
#
_cell.length_a   1.000
_cell.length_b   1.000
_cell.length_c   1.000
_cell.angle_alpha   90.00
_cell.angle_beta   90.00
_cell.angle_gamma   90.00
#
_symmetry.space_group_name_H-M   'P 1'
#
loop_
_entity.id
_entity.type
_entity.pdbx_description
1 polymer ?
#
loop_
_entity_poly.entity_id
_entity_poly.type
_entity_poly.pdbx_seq_one_letter_code
_entity_poly.pdbx_strand_id
1 'polypeptide(L)'
;MAQKRAAGKPEERRRGGARQNPEGQLKKRVETRNTPGPRAQWKPGNMIYPVPAVLVTVADCEGNSNIITIAWTGTICTNPPMAYISVRPERYSYHMLRESGEFVINLATESMAYATDYCGVRSGKDVDKFKEMKLTCVEASQVNCGMIGES
;
A
#
# COMPACT_ATOMS: atom_id res chain seq x y z
N MET A 1 -72.58 -40.12 -4.64
CA MET A 1 -71.32 -40.30 -3.81
C MET A 1 -70.64 -39.00 -3.65
N ALA A 2 -70.75 -38.40 -2.44
CA ALA A 2 -70.20 -37.08 -2.13
C ALA A 2 -68.92 -37.25 -1.28
N GLN A 3 -67.77 -36.83 -1.80
CA GLN A 3 -66.52 -36.81 -1.06
C GLN A 3 -66.41 -35.57 -0.19
N LYS A 4 -66.36 -35.76 1.13
CA LYS A 4 -66.04 -34.72 2.14
C LYS A 4 -64.59 -34.32 2.05
N ARG A 5 -64.31 -33.02 1.79
CA ARG A 5 -62.98 -32.41 1.94
C ARG A 5 -62.76 -32.11 3.42
N ALA A 6 -61.66 -32.65 3.95
CA ALA A 6 -61.19 -32.36 5.32
C ALA A 6 -60.60 -30.93 5.36
N ALA A 7 -61.08 -30.15 6.34
CA ALA A 7 -60.57 -28.82 6.63
C ALA A 7 -59.19 -28.92 7.35
N GLY A 8 -58.14 -28.34 6.72
CA GLY A 8 -56.83 -28.20 7.33
C GLY A 8 -56.87 -27.17 8.47
N LYS A 9 -56.18 -27.52 9.58
CA LYS A 9 -56.00 -26.62 10.72
C LYS A 9 -55.11 -25.42 10.32
N PRO A 10 -55.40 -24.22 10.84
CA PRO A 10 -54.54 -23.07 10.58
C PRO A 10 -53.16 -23.23 11.25
N GLU A 11 -52.13 -23.00 10.49
CA GLU A 11 -50.72 -22.98 10.90
C GLU A 11 -50.48 -21.79 11.83
N GLU A 12 -50.10 -22.09 13.07
CA GLU A 12 -49.80 -21.12 14.11
C GLU A 12 -48.51 -20.38 13.74
N ARG A 13 -48.62 -19.13 13.28
CA ARG A 13 -47.49 -18.25 13.00
C ARG A 13 -46.70 -18.05 14.28
N ARG A 14 -45.53 -18.64 14.38
CA ARG A 14 -44.55 -18.36 15.43
C ARG A 14 -44.17 -16.88 15.35
N ARG A 15 -44.66 -16.11 16.32
CA ARG A 15 -44.31 -14.72 16.52
C ARG A 15 -42.84 -14.62 17.00
N GLY A 16 -42.05 -13.88 16.23
CA GLY A 16 -41.09 -12.93 16.72
C GLY A 16 -39.97 -13.43 17.59
N GLY A 17 -38.90 -13.89 16.97
CA GLY A 17 -37.57 -13.73 17.58
C GLY A 17 -37.34 -12.23 17.81
N ALA A 18 -37.08 -11.83 19.07
CA ALA A 18 -36.76 -10.47 19.44
C ALA A 18 -35.56 -10.00 18.57
N ARG A 19 -35.78 -8.96 17.78
CA ARG A 19 -34.72 -8.29 17.02
C ARG A 19 -33.71 -7.79 18.04
N GLN A 20 -32.58 -8.47 18.13
CA GLN A 20 -31.46 -8.03 18.97
C GLN A 20 -31.01 -6.67 18.46
N ASN A 21 -31.03 -5.67 19.35
CA ASN A 21 -30.62 -4.31 19.03
C ASN A 21 -29.17 -4.30 18.54
N PRO A 22 -28.91 -4.00 17.25
CA PRO A 22 -27.56 -4.03 16.68
C PRO A 22 -26.62 -3.01 17.34
N GLU A 23 -27.14 -1.90 17.85
CA GLU A 23 -26.35 -0.90 18.60
C GLU A 23 -25.84 -1.43 19.95
N GLY A 24 -26.67 -2.20 20.67
CA GLY A 24 -26.25 -2.83 21.93
C GLY A 24 -25.18 -3.89 21.73
N GLN A 25 -25.25 -4.65 20.63
CA GLN A 25 -24.21 -5.62 20.28
C GLN A 25 -22.91 -4.94 19.83
N LEU A 26 -23.01 -3.83 19.09
CA LEU A 26 -21.83 -3.07 18.67
C LEU A 26 -21.11 -2.44 19.87
N LYS A 27 -21.86 -1.83 20.82
CA LYS A 27 -21.28 -1.27 22.06
C LYS A 27 -20.55 -2.35 22.89
N LYS A 28 -21.18 -3.51 23.12
CA LYS A 28 -20.52 -4.63 23.81
C LYS A 28 -19.25 -5.11 23.10
N ARG A 29 -19.26 -5.15 21.76
CA ARG A 29 -18.12 -5.58 20.96
C ARG A 29 -16.96 -4.56 20.98
N VAL A 30 -17.26 -3.27 21.10
CA VAL A 30 -16.26 -2.21 21.28
C VAL A 30 -15.66 -2.25 22.69
N GLU A 31 -16.50 -2.39 23.73
CA GLU A 31 -16.05 -2.49 25.12
C GLU A 31 -15.13 -3.68 25.36
N THR A 32 -15.44 -4.86 24.80
CA THR A 32 -14.60 -6.05 24.96
C THR A 32 -13.26 -5.93 24.20
N ARG A 33 -13.19 -5.12 23.14
CA ARG A 33 -11.94 -4.87 22.39
C ARG A 33 -11.01 -3.86 23.07
N ASN A 34 -11.54 -3.00 23.92
CA ASN A 34 -10.78 -1.95 24.59
C ASN A 34 -10.24 -2.36 25.98
N THR A 35 -10.43 -3.60 26.40
CA THR A 35 -9.80 -4.08 27.63
C THR A 35 -8.29 -4.20 27.40
N PRO A 36 -7.44 -3.45 28.13
CA PRO A 36 -6.00 -3.56 27.99
C PRO A 36 -5.51 -4.95 28.34
N GLY A 37 -4.96 -5.65 27.35
CA GLY A 37 -4.26 -6.92 27.60
C GLY A 37 -2.86 -6.71 28.18
N PRO A 38 -2.19 -7.77 28.63
CA PRO A 38 -0.82 -7.70 29.09
C PRO A 38 0.09 -7.16 27.95
N ARG A 39 0.92 -6.17 28.27
CA ARG A 39 1.90 -5.60 27.35
C ARG A 39 3.21 -6.33 27.48
N ALA A 40 3.77 -6.78 26.36
CA ALA A 40 5.10 -7.36 26.30
C ALA A 40 6.09 -6.32 25.79
N GLN A 41 7.29 -6.32 26.36
CA GLN A 41 8.43 -5.55 25.83
C GLN A 41 9.07 -6.34 24.69
N TRP A 42 9.24 -5.67 23.56
CA TRP A 42 9.91 -6.23 22.38
C TRP A 42 11.23 -5.53 22.14
N LYS A 43 12.18 -6.25 21.55
CA LYS A 43 13.42 -5.61 21.07
C LYS A 43 13.06 -4.57 19.98
N PRO A 44 13.81 -3.45 19.91
CA PRO A 44 13.63 -2.49 18.82
C PRO A 44 13.72 -3.16 17.46
N GLY A 45 12.84 -2.80 16.55
CA GLY A 45 12.77 -3.37 15.20
C GLY A 45 11.81 -2.61 14.31
N ASN A 46 11.70 -3.05 13.07
CA ASN A 46 10.81 -2.47 12.06
C ASN A 46 9.39 -2.98 12.29
N MET A 47 8.66 -2.36 13.22
CA MET A 47 7.36 -2.86 13.70
C MET A 47 6.17 -2.09 13.12
N ILE A 48 6.40 -1.08 12.27
CA ILE A 48 5.31 -0.30 11.65
C ILE A 48 4.98 -0.91 10.30
N TYR A 49 3.90 -1.68 10.24
CA TYR A 49 3.39 -2.36 9.06
C TYR A 49 1.86 -2.20 8.97
N PRO A 50 1.26 -2.26 7.76
CA PRO A 50 1.92 -2.36 6.45
C PRO A 50 2.59 -1.05 6.04
N VAL A 51 3.66 -1.14 5.22
CA VAL A 51 4.32 -0.01 4.59
C VAL A 51 4.02 -0.03 3.08
N PRO A 52 3.95 1.13 2.41
CA PRO A 52 3.81 1.18 0.96
C PRO A 52 5.07 0.64 0.30
N ALA A 53 4.93 0.09 -0.91
CA ALA A 53 6.05 -0.16 -1.81
C ALA A 53 5.88 0.74 -3.03
N VAL A 54 6.82 1.67 -3.22
CA VAL A 54 6.80 2.61 -4.34
C VAL A 54 8.07 2.47 -5.17
N LEU A 55 7.98 2.80 -6.45
CA LEU A 55 9.13 2.87 -7.36
C LEU A 55 9.57 4.34 -7.41
N VAL A 56 10.79 4.61 -6.96
CA VAL A 56 11.36 5.96 -7.02
C VAL A 56 12.33 6.04 -8.19
N THR A 57 12.06 6.95 -9.10
CA THR A 57 12.97 7.28 -10.18
C THR A 57 13.85 8.46 -9.80
N VAL A 58 15.10 8.36 -10.17
CA VAL A 58 16.15 9.36 -9.95
C VAL A 58 16.96 9.53 -11.22
N ALA A 59 17.57 10.68 -11.43
CA ALA A 59 18.53 10.91 -12.49
C ALA A 59 19.78 11.60 -11.93
N ASP A 60 20.92 11.40 -12.59
CA ASP A 60 22.12 12.19 -12.36
C ASP A 60 22.17 13.43 -13.27
N CYS A 61 23.22 14.25 -13.12
CA CYS A 61 23.43 15.43 -13.93
C CYS A 61 23.82 15.12 -15.40
N GLU A 62 24.13 13.85 -15.69
CA GLU A 62 24.49 13.38 -17.03
C GLU A 62 23.28 12.82 -17.80
N GLY A 63 22.10 12.75 -17.14
CA GLY A 63 20.85 12.24 -17.69
C GLY A 63 20.69 10.71 -17.58
N ASN A 64 21.54 10.02 -16.84
CA ASN A 64 21.34 8.61 -16.54
C ASN A 64 20.21 8.47 -15.52
N SER A 65 19.24 7.62 -15.81
CA SER A 65 18.10 7.38 -14.94
C SER A 65 18.21 6.02 -14.23
N ASN A 66 17.72 5.94 -13.01
CA ASN A 66 17.63 4.69 -12.27
C ASN A 66 16.30 4.60 -11.50
N ILE A 67 15.90 3.36 -11.20
CA ILE A 67 14.71 3.06 -10.38
C ILE A 67 15.15 2.35 -9.11
N ILE A 68 14.59 2.74 -7.97
CA ILE A 68 14.75 2.02 -6.71
C ILE A 68 13.40 1.81 -6.04
N THR A 69 13.15 0.61 -5.56
CA THR A 69 11.95 0.32 -4.75
C THR A 69 12.19 0.75 -3.32
N ILE A 70 11.28 1.54 -2.79
CA ILE A 70 11.33 2.09 -1.45
C ILE A 70 10.04 1.75 -0.70
N ALA A 71 10.19 1.18 0.49
CA ALA A 71 9.12 0.97 1.45
C ALA A 71 9.16 2.01 2.59
N TRP A 72 10.31 2.64 2.81
CA TRP A 72 10.48 3.68 3.82
C TRP A 72 10.16 5.05 3.21
N THR A 73 8.86 5.31 3.03
CA THR A 73 8.30 6.55 2.47
C THR A 73 6.97 6.87 3.12
N GLY A 74 6.58 8.13 3.07
CA GLY A 74 5.30 8.59 3.60
C GLY A 74 5.10 10.08 3.46
N THR A 75 3.89 10.52 3.81
CA THR A 75 3.53 11.94 3.88
C THR A 75 4.03 12.52 5.19
N ILE A 76 4.71 13.67 5.13
CA ILE A 76 5.15 14.43 6.30
C ILE A 76 4.09 15.46 6.67
N CYS A 77 3.60 16.21 5.69
CA CYS A 77 2.70 17.33 5.88
C CYS A 77 1.77 17.50 4.66
N THR A 78 0.56 18.00 4.91
CA THR A 78 -0.43 18.28 3.87
C THR A 78 -0.40 19.72 3.37
N ASN A 79 0.04 20.67 4.20
CA ASN A 79 0.18 22.07 3.82
C ASN A 79 1.41 22.71 4.48
N PRO A 80 2.51 22.97 3.74
CA PRO A 80 2.68 22.59 2.34
C PRO A 80 2.71 21.06 2.17
N PRO A 81 2.33 20.49 1.00
CA PRO A 81 2.38 19.06 0.76
C PRO A 81 3.83 18.58 0.74
N MET A 82 4.16 17.67 1.66
CA MET A 82 5.52 17.15 1.82
C MET A 82 5.48 15.63 1.98
N ALA A 83 6.39 14.96 1.28
CA ALA A 83 6.65 13.54 1.41
C ALA A 83 8.14 13.29 1.67
N TYR A 84 8.46 12.13 2.18
CA TYR A 84 9.84 11.70 2.37
C TYR A 84 10.09 10.35 1.73
N ILE A 85 11.35 10.12 1.40
CA ILE A 85 11.91 8.81 1.09
C ILE A 85 13.16 8.61 1.96
N SER A 86 13.41 7.37 2.38
CA SER A 86 14.61 7.02 3.13
C SER A 86 15.48 6.09 2.30
N VAL A 87 16.67 6.56 1.93
CA VAL A 87 17.63 5.82 1.10
C VAL A 87 18.96 5.73 1.83
N ARG A 88 19.44 4.49 2.01
CA ARG A 88 20.73 4.26 2.67
C ARG A 88 21.89 4.65 1.74
N PRO A 89 23.02 5.14 2.29
CA PRO A 89 24.18 5.57 1.50
C PRO A 89 24.78 4.50 0.57
N GLU A 90 24.60 3.22 0.92
CA GLU A 90 25.12 2.10 0.13
C GLU A 90 24.32 1.81 -1.15
N ARG A 91 23.13 2.42 -1.28
CA ARG A 91 22.31 2.24 -2.48
C ARG A 91 22.84 3.06 -3.65
N TYR A 92 22.86 2.47 -4.85
CA TYR A 92 23.34 3.13 -6.07
C TYR A 92 22.63 4.47 -6.35
N SER A 93 21.34 4.56 -6.09
CA SER A 93 20.56 5.80 -6.27
C SER A 93 20.92 6.92 -5.27
N TYR A 94 21.67 6.63 -4.20
CA TYR A 94 21.95 7.63 -3.15
C TYR A 94 22.78 8.81 -3.66
N HIS A 95 23.85 8.55 -4.42
CA HIS A 95 24.67 9.63 -4.97
C HIS A 95 23.90 10.45 -6.00
N MET A 96 23.12 9.82 -6.87
CA MET A 96 22.26 10.52 -7.85
C MET A 96 21.28 11.47 -7.15
N LEU A 97 20.64 11.04 -6.05
CA LEU A 97 19.78 11.88 -5.21
C LEU A 97 20.53 13.03 -4.54
N ARG A 98 21.78 12.80 -4.14
CA ARG A 98 22.61 13.85 -3.52
C ARG A 98 23.06 14.90 -4.53
N GLU A 99 23.27 14.52 -5.75
CA GLU A 99 23.72 15.41 -6.84
C GLU A 99 22.53 16.20 -7.41
N SER A 100 21.46 15.54 -7.81
CA SER A 100 20.32 16.21 -8.44
C SER A 100 19.37 16.87 -7.43
N GLY A 101 19.22 16.30 -6.23
CA GLY A 101 18.21 16.74 -5.26
C GLY A 101 16.77 16.46 -5.69
N GLU A 102 16.56 15.71 -6.78
CA GLU A 102 15.26 15.50 -7.41
C GLU A 102 14.91 14.00 -7.50
N PHE A 103 13.62 13.70 -7.40
CA PHE A 103 13.10 12.35 -7.61
C PHE A 103 11.60 12.38 -7.91
N VAL A 104 11.09 11.29 -8.49
CA VAL A 104 9.65 11.05 -8.64
C VAL A 104 9.25 9.79 -7.89
N ILE A 105 8.14 9.86 -7.16
CA ILE A 105 7.49 8.70 -6.54
C ILE A 105 6.43 8.18 -7.50
N ASN A 106 6.63 6.99 -8.03
CA ASN A 106 5.71 6.28 -8.92
C ASN A 106 4.97 5.22 -8.11
N LEU A 107 3.64 5.23 -8.14
CA LEU A 107 2.82 4.26 -7.42
C LEU A 107 2.77 2.96 -8.21
N ALA A 108 3.09 1.85 -7.54
CA ALA A 108 3.07 0.54 -8.18
C ALA A 108 1.63 0.08 -8.45
N THR A 109 1.36 -0.37 -9.67
CA THR A 109 0.13 -1.06 -10.05
C THR A 109 0.29 -2.57 -9.84
N GLU A 110 -0.82 -3.33 -9.89
CA GLU A 110 -0.79 -4.79 -9.79
C GLU A 110 0.12 -5.43 -10.85
N SER A 111 0.04 -4.92 -12.09
CA SER A 111 0.88 -5.40 -13.20
C SER A 111 2.37 -5.15 -13.00
N MET A 112 2.74 -4.18 -12.16
CA MET A 112 4.12 -3.81 -11.85
C MET A 112 4.69 -4.57 -10.63
N ALA A 113 3.97 -5.52 -10.03
CA ALA A 113 4.42 -6.20 -8.82
C ALA A 113 5.80 -6.85 -8.98
N TYR A 114 6.04 -7.54 -10.10
CA TYR A 114 7.34 -8.14 -10.40
C TYR A 114 8.45 -7.09 -10.58
N ALA A 115 8.17 -6.01 -11.32
CA ALA A 115 9.12 -4.91 -11.52
C ALA A 115 9.45 -4.21 -10.20
N THR A 116 8.47 -4.08 -9.31
CA THR A 116 8.64 -3.50 -7.97
C THR A 116 9.61 -4.33 -7.13
N ASP A 117 9.46 -5.65 -7.12
CA ASP A 117 10.40 -6.54 -6.42
C ASP A 117 11.78 -6.48 -7.06
N TYR A 118 11.88 -6.65 -8.37
CA TYR A 118 13.13 -6.62 -9.12
C TYR A 118 13.94 -5.34 -8.87
N CYS A 119 13.31 -4.18 -8.96
CA CYS A 119 13.95 -2.88 -8.73
C CYS A 119 14.44 -2.68 -7.29
N GLY A 120 13.89 -3.43 -6.34
CA GLY A 120 14.32 -3.44 -4.94
C GLY A 120 15.58 -4.28 -4.68
N VAL A 121 15.75 -5.41 -5.41
CA VAL A 121 16.84 -6.36 -5.18
C VAL A 121 18.02 -6.17 -6.11
N ARG A 122 17.83 -5.65 -7.32
CA ARG A 122 18.91 -5.40 -8.27
C ARG A 122 19.50 -4.00 -8.12
N SER A 123 20.80 -3.86 -8.38
CA SER A 123 21.47 -2.56 -8.37
C SER A 123 21.43 -1.92 -9.76
N GLY A 124 21.17 -0.61 -9.84
CA GLY A 124 21.31 0.17 -11.08
C GLY A 124 22.76 0.30 -11.57
N LYS A 125 23.74 -0.09 -10.75
CA LYS A 125 25.14 -0.22 -11.17
C LYS A 125 25.35 -1.36 -12.17
N ASP A 126 24.55 -2.44 -12.00
CA ASP A 126 24.77 -3.69 -12.73
C ASP A 126 23.79 -3.86 -13.89
N VAL A 127 22.62 -3.23 -13.82
CA VAL A 127 21.52 -3.41 -14.79
C VAL A 127 20.76 -2.10 -15.06
N ASP A 128 20.33 -1.92 -16.30
CA ASP A 128 19.35 -0.90 -16.68
C ASP A 128 17.94 -1.42 -16.39
N LYS A 129 17.33 -0.92 -15.31
CA LYS A 129 16.04 -1.42 -14.82
C LYS A 129 14.87 -1.05 -15.70
N PHE A 130 14.90 0.10 -16.38
CA PHE A 130 13.89 0.45 -17.37
C PHE A 130 13.84 -0.55 -18.50
N LYS A 131 15.01 -0.89 -19.03
CA LYS A 131 15.15 -1.83 -20.13
C LYS A 131 14.81 -3.27 -19.72
N GLU A 132 15.36 -3.74 -18.59
CA GLU A 132 15.14 -5.11 -18.10
C GLU A 132 13.66 -5.37 -17.78
N MET A 133 13.00 -4.41 -17.17
CA MET A 133 11.58 -4.53 -16.79
C MET A 133 10.63 -4.03 -17.89
N LYS A 134 11.15 -3.58 -19.01
CA LYS A 134 10.39 -3.04 -20.16
C LYS A 134 9.43 -1.91 -19.73
N LEU A 135 9.91 -1.07 -18.81
CA LEU A 135 9.18 0.09 -18.33
C LEU A 135 9.44 1.28 -19.24
N THR A 136 8.40 2.07 -19.48
CA THR A 136 8.48 3.28 -20.30
C THR A 136 8.95 4.45 -19.44
N CYS A 137 10.09 5.05 -19.82
CA CYS A 137 10.53 6.31 -19.20
C CYS A 137 9.81 7.47 -19.87
N VAL A 138 9.03 8.22 -19.11
CA VAL A 138 8.30 9.42 -19.56
C VAL A 138 8.89 10.65 -18.88
N GLU A 139 9.01 11.74 -19.60
CA GLU A 139 9.52 13.01 -19.08
C GLU A 139 8.60 13.57 -17.99
N ALA A 140 9.16 14.01 -16.88
CA ALA A 140 8.43 14.70 -15.83
C ALA A 140 8.38 16.20 -16.11
N SER A 141 7.26 16.85 -15.76
CA SER A 141 7.02 18.25 -16.07
C SER A 141 7.70 19.24 -15.10
N GLN A 142 8.16 18.80 -13.94
CA GLN A 142 8.64 19.66 -12.87
C GLN A 142 10.06 19.36 -12.39
N VAL A 143 10.60 18.22 -12.77
CA VAL A 143 11.93 17.74 -12.34
C VAL A 143 12.66 17.09 -13.52
N ASN A 144 13.98 17.05 -13.48
CA ASN A 144 14.81 16.51 -14.56
C ASN A 144 14.99 14.99 -14.50
N CYS A 145 14.15 14.28 -13.78
CA CYS A 145 14.16 12.82 -13.78
C CYS A 145 12.87 12.27 -14.39
N GLY A 146 12.97 11.12 -15.05
CA GLY A 146 11.83 10.50 -15.72
C GLY A 146 10.80 9.92 -14.74
N MET A 147 9.57 9.74 -15.23
CA MET A 147 8.50 8.99 -14.58
C MET A 147 8.38 7.60 -15.23
N ILE A 148 7.71 6.68 -14.54
CA ILE A 148 7.32 5.39 -15.11
C ILE A 148 5.93 5.52 -15.73
N GLY A 149 5.83 5.30 -17.04
CA GLY A 149 4.60 5.50 -17.80
C GLY A 149 3.47 4.54 -17.42
N GLU A 150 3.79 3.39 -16.84
CA GLU A 150 2.84 2.36 -16.39
C GLU A 150 2.32 2.58 -14.94
N SER A 151 2.83 3.61 -14.26
CA SER A 151 2.49 3.96 -12.88
C SER A 151 1.14 4.66 -12.74
#